data_83c9255dbef3400141088bdd15fb7347
#
_entry.id   83c9255dbef3400141088bdd15fb7347
#
_cell.length_a   1.000
_cell.length_b   1.000
_cell.length_c   1.000
_cell.angle_alpha   90.00
_cell.angle_beta   90.00
_cell.angle_gamma   90.00
#
_symmetry.space_group_name_H-M   'P 1'
#
loop_
_entity.id
_entity.type
_entity.pdbx_description
1 polymer ?
#
loop_
_entity_poly.entity_id
_entity_poly.type
_entity_poly.pdbx_seq_one_letter_code
_entity_poly.pdbx_strand_id
1 'polypeptide(L)'
;MADMDFNDRTVLVTGAARGLGKQIARAFHALGARVALNDLKGDAIAAAIADLGAGPRLAAAEADISTAAGCENAVRATLERYDRLDVLVNNAAVNWEMPIAAHTEEIWDKHVDTILKGSFFCAKAAIPALKDSRGNIVNIASELGLHPIVSNVAYCAAKGGVVNLTRALAIELAPDIRVNCIAPGAMDTELMRDCAAASGDAAAYYRYYQNFNPLKRIARPEEVAETVVFVASAAAAFVTGAIIPVDGGSIAGRL
;
A
#
# COMPACT_ATOMS: atom_id res chain seq x y z
N MET A 1 -15.72 19.23 -11.93
CA MET A 1 -14.65 18.27 -11.58
C MET A 1 -15.19 17.42 -10.45
N ALA A 2 -15.09 16.10 -10.55
CA ALA A 2 -15.53 15.22 -9.47
C ALA A 2 -14.69 15.53 -8.22
N ASP A 3 -15.38 15.65 -7.09
CA ASP A 3 -14.81 16.12 -5.84
C ASP A 3 -13.88 15.07 -5.23
N MET A 4 -12.62 15.40 -5.01
CA MET A 4 -11.68 14.61 -4.23
C MET A 4 -11.73 15.04 -2.76
N ASP A 5 -12.92 15.32 -2.25
CA ASP A 5 -13.15 15.65 -0.85
C ASP A 5 -13.27 14.41 0.01
N PHE A 6 -12.48 14.35 1.08
CA PHE A 6 -12.49 13.28 2.07
C PHE A 6 -12.91 13.77 3.47
N ASN A 7 -13.53 14.94 3.57
CA ASN A 7 -14.12 15.39 4.82
C ASN A 7 -15.08 14.31 5.36
N ASP A 8 -15.01 14.04 6.68
CA ASP A 8 -15.78 13.01 7.38
C ASP A 8 -15.55 11.56 6.91
N ARG A 9 -14.63 11.32 5.99
CA ARG A 9 -14.21 9.96 5.62
C ARG A 9 -13.08 9.48 6.50
N THR A 10 -13.10 8.20 6.82
CA THR A 10 -12.07 7.53 7.60
C THR A 10 -11.27 6.57 6.72
N VAL A 11 -9.95 6.69 6.78
CA VAL A 11 -9.00 5.90 6.01
C VAL A 11 -8.09 5.13 6.95
N LEU A 12 -7.94 3.83 6.76
CA LEU A 12 -6.89 3.01 7.39
C LEU A 12 -5.79 2.75 6.36
N VAL A 13 -4.55 3.10 6.70
CA VAL A 13 -3.37 2.83 5.86
C VAL A 13 -2.42 1.92 6.61
N THR A 14 -2.11 0.74 6.03
CA THR A 14 -1.14 -0.20 6.62
C THR A 14 0.30 0.16 6.20
N GLY A 15 1.28 -0.05 7.10
CA GLY A 15 2.68 0.34 6.87
C GLY A 15 2.83 1.85 6.70
N ALA A 16 2.14 2.66 7.53
CA ALA A 16 2.01 4.10 7.35
C ALA A 16 3.02 4.94 8.14
N ALA A 17 3.93 4.33 8.90
CA ALA A 17 4.93 5.10 9.67
C ALA A 17 6.02 5.72 8.79
N ARG A 18 6.25 5.21 7.58
CA ARG A 18 7.29 5.69 6.64
C ARG A 18 6.90 5.49 5.17
N GLY A 19 7.76 5.95 4.27
CA GLY A 19 7.67 5.68 2.83
C GLY A 19 6.36 6.07 2.18
N LEU A 20 5.92 5.25 1.25
CA LEU A 20 4.68 5.48 0.51
C LEU A 20 3.46 5.54 1.43
N GLY A 21 3.36 4.66 2.42
CA GLY A 21 2.22 4.65 3.36
C GLY A 21 2.05 5.97 4.09
N LYS A 22 3.15 6.59 4.54
CA LYS A 22 3.12 7.91 5.18
C LYS A 22 2.68 9.01 4.19
N GLN A 23 3.11 8.96 2.94
CA GLN A 23 2.67 9.95 1.93
C GLN A 23 1.21 9.75 1.53
N ILE A 24 0.72 8.51 1.47
CA ILE A 24 -0.71 8.23 1.30
C ILE A 24 -1.52 8.81 2.47
N ALA A 25 -1.08 8.57 3.72
CA ALA A 25 -1.73 9.13 4.91
C ALA A 25 -1.73 10.67 4.88
N ARG A 26 -0.61 11.30 4.47
CA ARG A 26 -0.49 12.75 4.26
C ARG A 26 -1.50 13.27 3.25
N ALA A 27 -1.59 12.63 2.09
CA ALA A 27 -2.47 13.04 1.00
C ALA A 27 -3.95 12.99 1.42
N PHE A 28 -4.40 11.91 2.05
CA PHE A 28 -5.76 11.83 2.57
C PHE A 28 -6.04 12.84 3.68
N HIS A 29 -5.09 13.02 4.61
CA HIS A 29 -5.22 13.99 5.70
C HIS A 29 -5.36 15.43 5.20
N ALA A 30 -4.58 15.80 4.18
CA ALA A 30 -4.65 17.11 3.53
C ALA A 30 -6.02 17.38 2.87
N LEU A 31 -6.70 16.32 2.43
CA LEU A 31 -8.04 16.36 1.82
C LEU A 31 -9.19 16.24 2.85
N GLY A 32 -8.90 16.37 4.14
CA GLY A 32 -9.89 16.41 5.20
C GLY A 32 -10.18 15.06 5.88
N ALA A 33 -9.60 13.95 5.41
CA ALA A 33 -9.85 12.64 5.99
C ALA A 33 -9.40 12.51 7.46
N ARG A 34 -10.09 11.64 8.19
CA ARG A 34 -9.57 11.00 9.41
C ARG A 34 -8.70 9.83 8.97
N VAL A 35 -7.46 9.76 9.45
CA VAL A 35 -6.53 8.71 9.03
C VAL A 35 -6.02 7.94 10.23
N ALA A 36 -6.23 6.63 10.22
CA ALA A 36 -5.59 5.69 11.11
C ALA A 36 -4.31 5.17 10.44
N LEU A 37 -3.17 5.39 11.08
CA LEU A 37 -1.87 4.92 10.64
C LEU A 37 -1.58 3.59 11.32
N ASN A 38 -1.49 2.51 10.55
CA ASN A 38 -1.03 1.23 11.08
C ASN A 38 0.45 1.02 10.77
N ASP A 39 1.17 0.51 11.74
CA ASP A 39 2.53 -0.04 11.62
C ASP A 39 2.81 -0.97 12.82
N LEU A 40 3.97 -1.65 12.81
CA LEU A 40 4.41 -2.56 13.88
C LEU A 40 4.84 -1.85 15.16
N LYS A 41 5.31 -0.59 15.06
CA LYS A 41 5.96 0.15 16.16
C LYS A 41 5.20 1.43 16.46
N GLY A 42 4.65 1.52 17.66
CA GLY A 42 3.89 2.67 18.11
C GLY A 42 4.70 3.97 18.15
N ASP A 43 5.99 3.91 18.49
CA ASP A 43 6.90 5.06 18.46
C ASP A 43 7.10 5.61 17.04
N ALA A 44 7.24 4.74 16.04
CA ALA A 44 7.34 5.15 14.64
C ALA A 44 6.03 5.77 14.13
N ILE A 45 4.87 5.21 14.54
CA ILE A 45 3.57 5.80 14.23
C ILE A 45 3.43 7.18 14.88
N ALA A 46 3.81 7.31 16.14
CA ALA A 46 3.74 8.59 16.86
C ALA A 46 4.61 9.66 16.18
N ALA A 47 5.82 9.31 15.76
CA ALA A 47 6.70 10.19 14.99
C ALA A 47 6.08 10.60 13.64
N ALA A 48 5.45 9.66 12.92
CA ALA A 48 4.76 9.96 11.67
C ALA A 48 3.56 10.91 11.89
N ILE A 49 2.76 10.68 12.93
CA ILE A 49 1.62 11.55 13.30
C ILE A 49 2.12 12.96 13.63
N ALA A 50 3.21 13.10 14.37
CA ALA A 50 3.80 14.40 14.68
C ALA A 50 4.26 15.14 13.42
N ASP A 51 4.91 14.44 12.49
CA ASP A 51 5.34 15.00 11.19
C ASP A 51 4.17 15.40 10.28
N LEU A 52 3.03 14.72 10.40
CA LEU A 52 1.81 15.04 9.66
C LEU A 52 1.00 16.20 10.27
N GLY A 53 1.44 16.75 11.40
CA GLY A 53 0.84 17.92 12.03
C GLY A 53 -0.04 17.62 13.24
N ALA A 54 -0.06 16.36 13.69
CA ALA A 54 -0.84 15.89 14.83
C ALA A 54 -2.30 16.43 14.87
N GLY A 55 -3.15 15.89 15.73
CA GLY A 55 -4.51 16.38 15.84
C GLY A 55 -5.57 15.26 15.80
N PRO A 56 -6.84 15.60 16.03
CA PRO A 56 -7.91 14.61 16.25
C PRO A 56 -8.21 13.74 15.02
N ARG A 57 -7.80 14.17 13.83
CA ARG A 57 -8.00 13.44 12.58
C ARG A 57 -6.88 12.42 12.26
N LEU A 58 -5.86 12.31 13.11
CA LEU A 58 -4.79 11.32 12.99
C LEU A 58 -4.84 10.40 14.21
N ALA A 59 -4.71 9.09 14.01
CA ALA A 59 -4.70 8.11 15.08
C ALA A 59 -3.72 6.97 14.78
N ALA A 60 -3.18 6.37 15.84
CA ALA A 60 -2.38 5.16 15.75
C ALA A 60 -3.31 3.92 15.73
N ALA A 61 -2.97 2.96 14.88
CA ALA A 61 -3.55 1.62 14.85
C ALA A 61 -2.41 0.59 14.90
N GLU A 62 -1.66 0.58 16.02
CA GLU A 62 -0.50 -0.31 16.19
C GLU A 62 -0.91 -1.78 16.15
N ALA A 63 -0.39 -2.52 15.19
CA ALA A 63 -0.64 -3.95 15.06
C ALA A 63 0.30 -4.61 14.05
N ASP A 64 0.59 -5.90 14.25
CA ASP A 64 1.31 -6.74 13.29
C ASP A 64 0.35 -7.38 12.29
N ILE A 65 0.23 -6.78 11.12
CA ILE A 65 -0.68 -7.26 10.06
C ILE A 65 -0.18 -8.52 9.33
N SER A 66 0.97 -9.06 9.66
CA SER A 66 1.40 -10.38 9.18
C SER A 66 0.56 -11.51 9.80
N THR A 67 -0.24 -11.20 10.83
CA THR A 67 -1.16 -12.12 11.50
C THR A 67 -2.63 -11.71 11.31
N ALA A 68 -3.53 -12.68 11.27
CA ALA A 68 -4.96 -12.41 11.17
C ALA A 68 -5.47 -11.57 12.36
N ALA A 69 -5.03 -11.90 13.59
CA ALA A 69 -5.40 -11.15 14.80
C ALA A 69 -4.89 -9.70 14.75
N GLY A 70 -3.69 -9.46 14.23
CA GLY A 70 -3.16 -8.10 14.05
C GLY A 70 -3.97 -7.29 13.02
N CYS A 71 -4.41 -7.93 11.93
CA CYS A 71 -5.29 -7.29 10.95
C CYS A 71 -6.64 -6.87 11.60
N GLU A 72 -7.25 -7.76 12.38
CA GLU A 72 -8.48 -7.46 13.14
C GLU A 72 -8.24 -6.34 14.13
N ASN A 73 -7.11 -6.31 14.84
CA ASN A 73 -6.75 -5.27 15.80
C ASN A 73 -6.60 -3.90 15.12
N ALA A 74 -5.94 -3.82 13.96
CA ALA A 74 -5.77 -2.56 13.23
C ALA A 74 -7.12 -1.97 12.80
N VAL A 75 -8.02 -2.79 12.27
CA VAL A 75 -9.37 -2.36 11.88
C VAL A 75 -10.18 -1.96 13.11
N ARG A 76 -10.15 -2.77 14.18
CA ARG A 76 -10.85 -2.47 15.42
C ARG A 76 -10.39 -1.14 16.03
N ALA A 77 -9.09 -0.90 16.15
CA ALA A 77 -8.55 0.36 16.67
C ALA A 77 -9.02 1.59 15.85
N THR A 78 -9.13 1.41 14.53
CA THR A 78 -9.68 2.46 13.65
C THR A 78 -11.15 2.74 13.94
N LEU A 79 -11.97 1.68 14.11
CA LEU A 79 -13.40 1.81 14.41
C LEU A 79 -13.65 2.33 15.82
N GLU A 80 -12.90 1.90 16.82
CA GLU A 80 -12.97 2.43 18.20
C GLU A 80 -12.68 3.93 18.24
N ARG A 81 -11.80 4.42 17.35
CA ARG A 81 -11.42 5.83 17.31
C ARG A 81 -12.37 6.71 16.51
N TYR A 82 -12.94 6.20 15.42
CA TYR A 82 -13.67 7.02 14.45
C TYR A 82 -15.08 6.52 14.13
N ASP A 83 -15.48 5.37 14.65
CA ASP A 83 -16.80 4.72 14.44
C ASP A 83 -17.16 4.50 12.95
N ARG A 84 -16.17 4.55 12.06
CA ARG A 84 -16.37 4.46 10.61
C ARG A 84 -15.08 4.04 9.90
N LEU A 85 -15.23 3.33 8.79
CA LEU A 85 -14.16 3.09 7.83
C LEU A 85 -14.70 3.21 6.40
N ASP A 86 -14.12 4.10 5.59
CA ASP A 86 -14.50 4.35 4.21
C ASP A 86 -13.47 3.82 3.22
N VAL A 87 -12.20 3.86 3.58
CA VAL A 87 -11.12 3.42 2.70
C VAL A 87 -10.13 2.57 3.49
N LEU A 88 -9.84 1.37 2.99
CA LEU A 88 -8.70 0.58 3.42
C LEU A 88 -7.60 0.64 2.37
N VAL A 89 -6.39 1.06 2.76
CA VAL A 89 -5.20 0.99 1.91
C VAL A 89 -4.26 -0.07 2.44
N ASN A 90 -4.18 -1.21 1.76
CA ASN A 90 -3.22 -2.28 2.03
C ASN A 90 -1.88 -1.94 1.38
N ASN A 91 -1.00 -1.26 2.13
CA ASN A 91 0.27 -0.77 1.64
C ASN A 91 1.48 -1.50 2.26
N ALA A 92 1.36 -2.04 3.47
CA ALA A 92 2.49 -2.64 4.17
C ALA A 92 3.24 -3.69 3.33
N ALA A 93 4.55 -3.59 3.31
CA ALA A 93 5.41 -4.51 2.57
C ALA A 93 6.80 -4.57 3.18
N VAL A 94 7.47 -5.68 2.91
CA VAL A 94 8.88 -5.93 3.17
C VAL A 94 9.53 -6.43 1.89
N ASN A 95 10.83 -6.19 1.71
CA ASN A 95 11.58 -6.77 0.61
C ASN A 95 13.03 -7.05 1.03
N TRP A 96 13.51 -8.24 0.69
CA TRP A 96 14.91 -8.64 0.75
C TRP A 96 15.28 -9.25 -0.60
N GLU A 97 16.11 -8.51 -1.34
CA GLU A 97 16.57 -8.95 -2.66
C GLU A 97 17.69 -9.97 -2.53
N MET A 98 17.46 -11.19 -3.01
CA MET A 98 18.45 -12.26 -2.98
C MET A 98 18.15 -13.34 -4.03
N PRO A 99 19.20 -14.08 -4.50
CA PRO A 99 19.01 -15.24 -5.36
C PRO A 99 18.11 -16.29 -4.70
N ILE A 100 17.33 -17.04 -5.49
CA ILE A 100 16.41 -18.07 -4.97
C ILE A 100 17.10 -19.09 -4.05
N ALA A 101 18.35 -19.44 -4.33
CA ALA A 101 19.11 -20.39 -3.51
C ALA A 101 19.42 -19.89 -2.10
N ALA A 102 19.32 -18.58 -1.85
CA ALA A 102 19.54 -17.97 -0.54
C ALA A 102 18.24 -17.76 0.25
N HIS A 103 17.07 -17.99 -0.36
CA HIS A 103 15.79 -17.85 0.33
C HIS A 103 15.62 -18.95 1.38
N THR A 104 15.24 -18.55 2.59
CA THR A 104 14.78 -19.44 3.65
C THR A 104 13.25 -19.41 3.74
N GLU A 105 12.65 -20.42 4.36
CA GLU A 105 11.22 -20.44 4.66
C GLU A 105 10.80 -19.19 5.45
N GLU A 106 11.59 -18.79 6.45
CA GLU A 106 11.32 -17.57 7.23
C GLU A 106 11.22 -16.30 6.37
N ILE A 107 12.14 -16.13 5.40
CA ILE A 107 12.13 -14.98 4.51
C ILE A 107 10.93 -15.04 3.56
N TRP A 108 10.60 -16.22 3.06
CA TRP A 108 9.40 -16.44 2.26
C TRP A 108 8.14 -16.09 3.04
N ASP A 109 8.00 -16.62 4.26
CA ASP A 109 6.83 -16.37 5.11
C ASP A 109 6.69 -14.88 5.44
N LYS A 110 7.77 -14.18 5.76
CA LYS A 110 7.72 -12.73 5.99
C LYS A 110 7.17 -11.95 4.80
N HIS A 111 7.54 -12.31 3.57
CA HIS A 111 6.98 -11.67 2.39
C HIS A 111 5.49 -11.99 2.22
N VAL A 112 5.15 -13.27 2.25
CA VAL A 112 3.77 -13.72 2.01
C VAL A 112 2.84 -13.25 3.11
N ASP A 113 3.26 -13.39 4.38
CA ASP A 113 2.44 -13.04 5.53
C ASP A 113 2.19 -11.53 5.61
N THR A 114 3.22 -10.72 5.40
CA THR A 114 3.05 -9.25 5.46
C THR A 114 2.26 -8.73 4.26
N ILE A 115 2.60 -9.18 3.04
CA ILE A 115 2.10 -8.56 1.81
C ILE A 115 0.74 -9.15 1.39
N LEU A 116 0.67 -10.47 1.23
CA LEU A 116 -0.51 -11.12 0.66
C LEU A 116 -1.53 -11.49 1.74
N LYS A 117 -1.11 -12.23 2.76
CA LYS A 117 -1.96 -12.62 3.88
C LYS A 117 -2.49 -11.40 4.65
N GLY A 118 -1.62 -10.41 4.92
CA GLY A 118 -2.01 -9.15 5.54
C GLY A 118 -3.07 -8.40 4.75
N SER A 119 -2.89 -8.27 3.42
CA SER A 119 -3.90 -7.64 2.56
C SER A 119 -5.24 -8.38 2.60
N PHE A 120 -5.22 -9.71 2.59
CA PHE A 120 -6.43 -10.52 2.66
C PHE A 120 -7.17 -10.36 3.99
N PHE A 121 -6.47 -10.51 5.13
CA PHE A 121 -7.12 -10.46 6.44
C PHE A 121 -7.52 -9.04 6.86
N CYS A 122 -6.78 -8.01 6.48
CA CYS A 122 -7.24 -6.62 6.66
C CYS A 122 -8.50 -6.34 5.84
N ALA A 123 -8.55 -6.80 4.57
CA ALA A 123 -9.76 -6.69 3.76
C ALA A 123 -10.94 -7.42 4.43
N LYS A 124 -10.75 -8.69 4.85
CA LYS A 124 -11.77 -9.49 5.53
C LYS A 124 -12.31 -8.80 6.78
N ALA A 125 -11.44 -8.28 7.63
CA ALA A 125 -11.84 -7.58 8.86
C ALA A 125 -12.61 -6.28 8.58
N ALA A 126 -12.26 -5.58 7.47
CA ALA A 126 -12.84 -4.29 7.12
C ALA A 126 -14.20 -4.41 6.40
N ILE A 127 -14.58 -5.57 5.85
CA ILE A 127 -15.81 -5.75 5.05
C ILE A 127 -17.07 -5.17 5.72
N PRO A 128 -17.39 -5.44 7.00
CA PRO A 128 -18.61 -4.92 7.59
C PRO A 128 -18.69 -3.39 7.54
N ALA A 129 -17.65 -2.71 8.01
CA ALA A 129 -17.60 -1.24 8.04
C ALA A 129 -17.55 -0.62 6.63
N LEU A 130 -16.84 -1.25 5.68
CA LEU A 130 -16.78 -0.80 4.29
C LEU A 130 -18.13 -0.99 3.57
N LYS A 131 -18.90 -2.03 3.89
CA LYS A 131 -20.28 -2.19 3.36
C LYS A 131 -21.20 -1.09 3.87
N ASP A 132 -21.17 -0.80 5.17
CA ASP A 132 -21.99 0.25 5.78
C ASP A 132 -21.70 1.63 5.19
N SER A 133 -20.44 1.89 4.86
CA SER A 133 -19.99 3.17 4.27
C SER A 133 -20.08 3.23 2.74
N ARG A 134 -20.35 2.09 2.05
CA ARG A 134 -20.14 1.92 0.60
C ARG A 134 -18.74 2.34 0.19
N GLY A 135 -17.77 1.87 0.97
CA GLY A 135 -16.37 2.26 0.87
C GLY A 135 -15.60 1.56 -0.23
N ASN A 136 -14.27 1.58 -0.10
CA ASN A 136 -13.41 0.90 -1.07
C ASN A 136 -12.10 0.42 -0.45
N ILE A 137 -11.44 -0.51 -1.16
CA ILE A 137 -10.11 -1.04 -0.84
C ILE A 137 -9.16 -0.65 -1.97
N VAL A 138 -8.00 -0.10 -1.60
CA VAL A 138 -6.88 0.11 -2.53
C VAL A 138 -5.70 -0.74 -2.07
N ASN A 139 -5.37 -1.75 -2.86
CA ASN A 139 -4.21 -2.60 -2.61
C ASN A 139 -2.98 -2.01 -3.31
N ILE A 140 -1.84 -2.00 -2.63
CA ILE A 140 -0.56 -1.59 -3.22
C ILE A 140 0.23 -2.84 -3.58
N ALA A 141 0.23 -3.16 -4.88
CA ALA A 141 1.09 -4.21 -5.43
C ALA A 141 2.49 -3.67 -5.76
N SER A 142 2.98 -3.94 -6.94
CA SER A 142 4.23 -3.45 -7.53
C SER A 142 4.21 -3.78 -9.03
N GLU A 143 4.96 -3.04 -9.83
CA GLU A 143 5.32 -3.47 -11.19
C GLU A 143 5.91 -4.88 -11.22
N LEU A 144 6.64 -5.26 -10.15
CA LEU A 144 7.24 -6.59 -9.99
C LEU A 144 6.21 -7.71 -9.74
N GLY A 145 4.98 -7.37 -9.38
CA GLY A 145 3.85 -8.31 -9.37
C GLY A 145 3.27 -8.58 -10.75
N LEU A 146 3.65 -7.77 -11.76
CA LEU A 146 3.24 -7.87 -13.16
C LEU A 146 4.38 -8.33 -14.07
N HIS A 147 5.58 -7.78 -13.87
CA HIS A 147 6.81 -8.11 -14.60
C HIS A 147 7.94 -8.40 -13.62
N PRO A 148 8.22 -9.68 -13.33
CA PRO A 148 9.24 -10.05 -12.34
C PRO A 148 10.65 -9.73 -12.82
N ILE A 149 11.55 -9.49 -11.85
CA ILE A 149 13.00 -9.35 -12.07
C ILE A 149 13.76 -10.40 -11.26
N VAL A 150 15.04 -10.56 -11.56
CA VAL A 150 15.94 -11.45 -10.81
C VAL A 150 16.04 -11.04 -9.35
N SER A 151 16.36 -11.98 -8.48
CA SER A 151 16.60 -11.78 -7.03
C SER A 151 15.41 -11.25 -6.22
N ASN A 152 14.18 -11.27 -6.76
CA ASN A 152 12.96 -10.80 -6.10
C ASN A 152 11.83 -11.84 -6.08
N VAL A 153 12.15 -13.15 -6.09
CA VAL A 153 11.16 -14.22 -6.33
C VAL A 153 10.01 -14.20 -5.32
N ALA A 154 10.29 -14.14 -4.02
CA ALA A 154 9.26 -14.14 -2.97
C ALA A 154 8.41 -12.86 -3.01
N TYR A 155 9.05 -11.71 -3.21
CA TYR A 155 8.36 -10.43 -3.35
C TYR A 155 7.44 -10.40 -4.58
N CYS A 156 7.95 -10.83 -5.75
CA CYS A 156 7.16 -10.93 -6.98
C CYS A 156 5.96 -11.86 -6.81
N ALA A 157 6.14 -13.01 -6.16
CA ALA A 157 5.06 -13.95 -5.89
C ALA A 157 3.98 -13.33 -4.99
N ALA A 158 4.39 -12.69 -3.87
CA ALA A 158 3.46 -12.03 -2.97
C ALA A 158 2.70 -10.87 -3.64
N LYS A 159 3.41 -10.00 -4.39
CA LYS A 159 2.80 -8.87 -5.11
C LYS A 159 1.93 -9.31 -6.29
N GLY A 160 2.30 -10.38 -7.00
CA GLY A 160 1.45 -11.04 -8.02
C GLY A 160 0.19 -11.63 -7.39
N GLY A 161 0.31 -12.20 -6.19
CA GLY A 161 -0.83 -12.65 -5.38
C GLY A 161 -1.80 -11.51 -5.06
N VAL A 162 -1.30 -10.33 -4.66
CA VAL A 162 -2.11 -9.12 -4.40
C VAL A 162 -2.85 -8.65 -5.65
N VAL A 163 -2.20 -8.71 -6.83
CA VAL A 163 -2.85 -8.37 -8.11
C VAL A 163 -4.07 -9.24 -8.35
N ASN A 164 -3.94 -10.56 -8.18
CA ASN A 164 -5.07 -11.47 -8.41
C ASN A 164 -6.11 -11.45 -7.27
N LEU A 165 -5.66 -11.27 -6.03
CA LEU A 165 -6.54 -11.03 -4.87
C LEU A 165 -7.45 -9.81 -5.11
N THR A 166 -6.93 -8.74 -5.67
CA THR A 166 -7.71 -7.53 -6.02
C THR A 166 -8.86 -7.85 -6.95
N ARG A 167 -8.61 -8.62 -8.00
CA ARG A 167 -9.65 -9.02 -8.97
C ARG A 167 -10.72 -9.90 -8.33
N ALA A 168 -10.31 -10.87 -7.52
CA ALA A 168 -11.22 -11.76 -6.81
C ALA A 168 -12.13 -10.97 -5.85
N LEU A 169 -11.54 -10.11 -5.02
CA LEU A 169 -12.30 -9.29 -4.08
C LEU A 169 -13.22 -8.28 -4.78
N ALA A 170 -12.81 -7.73 -5.93
CA ALA A 170 -13.64 -6.81 -6.69
C ALA A 170 -14.94 -7.46 -7.19
N ILE A 171 -14.87 -8.74 -7.60
CA ILE A 171 -16.05 -9.50 -8.03
C ILE A 171 -16.91 -9.89 -6.83
N GLU A 172 -16.29 -10.37 -5.76
CA GLU A 172 -17.01 -10.92 -4.59
C GLU A 172 -17.70 -9.81 -3.77
N LEU A 173 -17.10 -8.61 -3.70
CA LEU A 173 -17.61 -7.54 -2.85
C LEU A 173 -18.49 -6.52 -3.58
N ALA A 174 -18.62 -6.63 -4.89
CA ALA A 174 -19.55 -5.78 -5.64
C ALA A 174 -21.01 -6.16 -5.31
N PRO A 175 -21.96 -5.20 -5.36
CA PRO A 175 -21.78 -3.79 -5.70
C PRO A 175 -21.43 -2.89 -4.50
N ASP A 176 -21.24 -3.45 -3.30
CA ASP A 176 -21.14 -2.69 -2.06
C ASP A 176 -19.78 -2.01 -1.88
N ILE A 177 -18.69 -2.68 -2.28
CA ILE A 177 -17.31 -2.25 -2.06
C ILE A 177 -16.54 -2.33 -3.39
N ARG A 178 -15.88 -1.24 -3.78
CA ARG A 178 -14.94 -1.25 -4.90
C ARG A 178 -13.56 -1.72 -4.41
N VAL A 179 -12.85 -2.51 -5.22
CA VAL A 179 -11.49 -2.96 -4.89
C VAL A 179 -10.59 -2.75 -6.10
N ASN A 180 -9.52 -1.97 -5.93
CA ASN A 180 -8.57 -1.67 -6.99
C ASN A 180 -7.14 -1.84 -6.49
N CYS A 181 -6.20 -1.88 -7.42
CA CYS A 181 -4.78 -2.06 -7.14
C CYS A 181 -3.96 -0.98 -7.83
N ILE A 182 -3.04 -0.38 -7.10
CA ILE A 182 -1.95 0.42 -7.66
C ILE A 182 -0.71 -0.47 -7.72
N ALA A 183 -0.01 -0.45 -8.85
CA ALA A 183 1.23 -1.18 -9.07
C ALA A 183 2.37 -0.18 -9.32
N PRO A 184 3.02 0.32 -8.26
CA PRO A 184 4.10 1.28 -8.40
C PRO A 184 5.35 0.66 -9.03
N GLY A 185 6.11 1.49 -9.73
CA GLY A 185 7.51 1.25 -10.07
C GLY A 185 8.46 1.66 -8.94
N ALA A 186 9.72 1.86 -9.30
CA ALA A 186 10.74 2.31 -8.37
C ALA A 186 10.41 3.72 -7.82
N MET A 187 10.41 3.85 -6.48
CA MET A 187 10.12 5.09 -5.76
C MET A 187 11.20 5.39 -4.74
N ASP A 188 11.52 6.68 -4.51
CA ASP A 188 12.46 7.11 -3.47
C ASP A 188 11.85 6.98 -2.06
N THR A 189 11.87 5.78 -1.53
CA THR A 189 11.37 5.41 -0.19
C THR A 189 12.48 4.84 0.67
N GLU A 190 12.24 4.74 1.98
CA GLU A 190 13.14 4.05 2.89
C GLU A 190 13.34 2.58 2.48
N LEU A 191 12.30 1.91 2.00
CA LEU A 191 12.43 0.53 1.50
C LEU A 191 13.43 0.43 0.34
N MET A 192 13.37 1.36 -0.62
CA MET A 192 14.33 1.40 -1.72
C MET A 192 15.74 1.73 -1.24
N ARG A 193 15.87 2.64 -0.27
CA ARG A 193 17.16 2.99 0.33
C ARG A 193 17.78 1.81 1.08
N ASP A 194 16.96 1.05 1.81
CA ASP A 194 17.38 -0.17 2.51
C ASP A 194 17.90 -1.23 1.50
N CYS A 195 17.18 -1.47 0.39
CA CYS A 195 17.62 -2.36 -0.67
C CYS A 195 18.90 -1.87 -1.36
N ALA A 196 19.00 -0.57 -1.65
CA ALA A 196 20.18 0.02 -2.26
C ALA A 196 21.41 -0.10 -1.36
N ALA A 197 21.26 0.10 -0.05
CA ALA A 197 22.34 -0.10 0.92
C ALA A 197 22.79 -1.57 0.99
N ALA A 198 21.84 -2.52 0.94
CA ALA A 198 22.12 -3.94 0.96
C ALA A 198 22.80 -4.46 -0.33
N SER A 199 22.65 -3.75 -1.47
CA SER A 199 23.22 -4.13 -2.77
C SER A 199 24.76 -4.00 -2.84
N GLY A 200 25.38 -3.25 -1.93
CA GLY A 200 26.82 -2.96 -1.90
C GLY A 200 27.25 -1.83 -2.86
N ASP A 201 26.44 -1.42 -3.83
CA ASP A 201 26.66 -0.25 -4.70
C ASP A 201 25.34 0.49 -4.92
N ALA A 202 24.99 1.34 -3.96
CA ALA A 202 23.76 2.11 -3.99
C ALA A 202 23.65 2.99 -5.26
N ALA A 203 24.76 3.54 -5.74
CA ALA A 203 24.74 4.38 -6.93
C ALA A 203 24.43 3.59 -8.22
N ALA A 204 24.98 2.39 -8.36
CA ALA A 204 24.63 1.48 -9.46
C ALA A 204 23.16 1.02 -9.35
N TYR A 205 22.69 0.71 -8.14
CA TYR A 205 21.31 0.36 -7.87
C TYR A 205 20.33 1.44 -8.34
N TYR A 206 20.55 2.70 -7.94
CA TYR A 206 19.72 3.82 -8.38
C TYR A 206 19.77 4.04 -9.90
N ARG A 207 20.98 3.97 -10.50
CA ARG A 207 21.13 4.09 -11.97
C ARG A 207 20.37 2.99 -12.72
N TYR A 208 20.38 1.75 -12.22
CA TYR A 208 19.63 0.64 -12.80
C TYR A 208 18.15 0.98 -12.91
N TYR A 209 17.51 1.36 -11.80
CA TYR A 209 16.09 1.68 -11.78
C TYR A 209 15.74 2.97 -12.52
N GLN A 210 16.61 3.99 -12.53
CA GLN A 210 16.43 5.18 -13.34
C GLN A 210 16.42 4.86 -14.85
N ASN A 211 17.28 3.96 -15.30
CA ASN A 211 17.36 3.59 -16.70
C ASN A 211 16.29 2.60 -17.14
N PHE A 212 15.72 1.86 -16.18
CA PHE A 212 14.76 0.81 -16.46
C PHE A 212 13.42 1.37 -16.97
N ASN A 213 12.96 2.49 -16.46
CA ASN A 213 11.70 3.08 -16.90
C ASN A 213 11.89 4.15 -18.00
N PRO A 214 10.92 4.31 -18.92
CA PRO A 214 10.96 5.31 -20.00
C PRO A 214 11.08 6.76 -19.52
N LEU A 215 10.52 7.14 -18.37
CA LEU A 215 10.63 8.50 -17.84
C LEU A 215 12.02 8.83 -17.27
N LYS A 216 12.95 7.86 -17.20
CA LYS A 216 14.37 8.02 -16.82
C LYS A 216 14.58 8.66 -15.45
N ARG A 217 13.67 8.45 -14.54
CA ARG A 217 13.76 8.89 -13.16
C ARG A 217 13.03 7.93 -12.20
N ILE A 218 13.39 7.99 -10.95
CA ILE A 218 12.67 7.33 -9.85
C ILE A 218 11.49 8.23 -9.48
N ALA A 219 10.33 7.62 -9.16
CA ALA A 219 9.16 8.37 -8.75
C ALA A 219 9.33 8.96 -7.34
N ARG A 220 8.69 10.08 -7.10
CA ARG A 220 8.45 10.53 -5.73
C ARG A 220 7.23 9.78 -5.18
N PRO A 221 7.24 9.36 -3.91
CA PRO A 221 6.10 8.65 -3.31
C PRO A 221 4.77 9.43 -3.38
N GLU A 222 4.83 10.76 -3.40
CA GLU A 222 3.67 11.63 -3.54
C GLU A 222 2.93 11.42 -4.87
N GLU A 223 3.66 11.18 -5.96
CA GLU A 223 3.07 10.95 -7.30
C GLU A 223 2.23 9.66 -7.32
N VAL A 224 2.63 8.66 -6.55
CA VAL A 224 1.85 7.42 -6.37
C VAL A 224 0.69 7.64 -5.42
N ALA A 225 0.89 8.37 -4.31
CA ALA A 225 -0.14 8.66 -3.33
C ALA A 225 -1.33 9.42 -3.94
N GLU A 226 -1.08 10.35 -4.88
CA GLU A 226 -2.12 11.07 -5.62
C GLU A 226 -3.01 10.10 -6.43
N THR A 227 -2.42 9.07 -7.05
CA THR A 227 -3.18 8.05 -7.77
C THR A 227 -4.02 7.18 -6.82
N VAL A 228 -3.50 6.85 -5.63
CA VAL A 228 -4.26 6.13 -4.59
C VAL A 228 -5.49 6.96 -4.17
N VAL A 229 -5.31 8.24 -3.91
CA VAL A 229 -6.41 9.16 -3.57
C VAL A 229 -7.46 9.23 -4.68
N PHE A 230 -7.02 9.38 -5.94
CA PHE A 230 -7.94 9.39 -7.10
C PHE A 230 -8.79 8.12 -7.16
N VAL A 231 -8.17 6.95 -7.07
CA VAL A 231 -8.87 5.65 -7.15
C VAL A 231 -9.83 5.44 -5.97
N ALA A 232 -9.48 5.97 -4.79
CA ALA A 232 -10.34 5.92 -3.62
C ALA A 232 -11.51 6.92 -3.67
N SER A 233 -11.42 7.96 -4.49
CA SER A 233 -12.40 9.05 -4.55
C SER A 233 -13.68 8.70 -5.34
N ALA A 234 -14.67 9.59 -5.26
CA ALA A 234 -15.89 9.52 -6.06
C ALA A 234 -15.62 9.71 -7.57
N ALA A 235 -14.50 10.34 -7.95
CA ALA A 235 -14.08 10.46 -9.36
C ALA A 235 -13.84 9.11 -10.04
N ALA A 236 -13.54 8.06 -9.25
CA ALA A 236 -13.34 6.69 -9.72
C ALA A 236 -14.52 5.77 -9.40
N ALA A 237 -15.74 6.29 -9.25
CA ALA A 237 -16.92 5.51 -8.79
C ALA A 237 -17.25 4.29 -9.67
N PHE A 238 -16.88 4.30 -10.95
CA PHE A 238 -17.10 3.16 -11.87
C PHE A 238 -15.84 2.32 -12.11
N VAL A 239 -14.82 2.48 -11.27
CA VAL A 239 -13.56 1.72 -11.34
C VAL A 239 -13.52 0.70 -10.22
N THR A 240 -13.56 -0.59 -10.57
CA THR A 240 -13.33 -1.74 -9.66
C THR A 240 -12.62 -2.87 -10.40
N GLY A 241 -11.78 -3.64 -9.72
CA GLY A 241 -10.95 -4.70 -10.30
C GLY A 241 -9.77 -4.22 -11.14
N ALA A 242 -9.55 -2.90 -11.22
CA ALA A 242 -8.46 -2.33 -12.01
C ALA A 242 -7.10 -2.55 -11.34
N ILE A 243 -6.10 -2.82 -12.18
CA ILE A 243 -4.68 -2.84 -11.81
C ILE A 243 -4.02 -1.68 -12.54
N ILE A 244 -3.60 -0.68 -11.81
CA ILE A 244 -3.12 0.60 -12.37
C ILE A 244 -1.61 0.72 -12.13
N PRO A 245 -0.77 0.53 -13.16
CA PRO A 245 0.65 0.81 -13.07
C PRO A 245 0.92 2.31 -12.87
N VAL A 246 1.81 2.62 -11.93
CA VAL A 246 2.35 3.97 -11.71
C VAL A 246 3.87 3.83 -11.64
N ASP A 247 4.49 3.56 -12.79
CA ASP A 247 5.81 2.96 -12.92
C ASP A 247 6.74 3.70 -13.90
N GLY A 248 6.31 4.86 -14.39
CA GLY A 248 7.06 5.60 -15.41
C GLY A 248 7.15 4.88 -16.75
N GLY A 249 6.24 3.92 -17.02
CA GLY A 249 6.16 3.14 -18.24
C GLY A 249 7.05 1.89 -18.26
N SER A 250 7.62 1.45 -17.13
CA SER A 250 8.58 0.33 -17.07
C SER A 250 8.01 -0.98 -17.60
N ILE A 251 6.71 -1.23 -17.41
CA ILE A 251 6.04 -2.44 -17.90
C ILE A 251 5.30 -2.26 -19.22
N ALA A 252 5.26 -1.06 -19.79
CA ALA A 252 4.58 -0.82 -21.08
C ALA A 252 5.34 -1.42 -22.26
N GLY A 253 6.63 -1.67 -22.12
CA GLY A 253 7.52 -2.25 -23.13
C GLY A 253 8.96 -1.80 -22.95
N ARG A 254 9.87 -2.41 -23.73
CA ARG A 254 11.27 -1.99 -23.77
C ARG A 254 11.44 -1.00 -24.93
N LEU A 255 12.15 0.10 -24.64
CA LEU A 255 12.63 1.01 -25.68
C LEU A 255 13.85 0.43 -26.38
#